data_ba3d569f05340d3ede06ff2dc88dda1e
#
_entry.id   ba3d569f05340d3ede06ff2dc88dda1e
#
_cell.length_a   1.000
_cell.length_b   1.000
_cell.length_c   1.000
_cell.angle_alpha   90.00
_cell.angle_beta   90.00
_cell.angle_gamma   90.00
#
_symmetry.space_group_name_H-M   'P 1'
#
loop_
_entity.id
_entity.type
_entity.pdbx_description
1 polymer ?
#
loop_
_entity_poly.entity_id
_entity_poly.type
_entity_poly.pdbx_seq_one_letter_code
_entity_poly.pdbx_strand_id
1 'polypeptide(L)'
;MHFRGCSGEPNRMHRIYHSGETEDASWFLRWLQREFGHAPTAAVGYSLGGNMLACLLAKEGNDLPVDAAVIVSAPFMLEACSYHMEKGFSRVYQRYLLNLLKANAARKLAAYPEHCRLISRS
;
A
#
# COMPACT_ATOMS: atom_id res chain seq x y z
N MET A 1 -5.69 -6.51 5.99
CA MET A 1 -4.83 -5.37 6.39
C MET A 1 -5.06 -4.22 5.43
N HIS A 2 -5.05 -2.98 5.89
CA HIS A 2 -5.07 -1.78 5.05
C HIS A 2 -3.71 -1.10 5.06
N PHE A 3 -3.38 -0.40 3.98
CA PHE A 3 -2.22 0.48 4.00
C PHE A 3 -2.39 1.59 5.05
N ARG A 4 -1.29 2.07 5.53
CA ARG A 4 -1.18 3.14 6.51
C ARG A 4 -1.97 4.39 6.07
N GLY A 5 -2.91 4.86 6.89
CA GLY A 5 -3.78 5.98 6.57
C GLY A 5 -4.94 5.68 5.60
N CYS A 6 -5.16 4.40 5.22
CA CYS A 6 -6.22 3.98 4.30
C CYS A 6 -7.39 3.27 5.00
N SER A 7 -7.42 3.21 6.33
CA SER A 7 -8.48 2.55 7.11
C SER A 7 -9.59 3.50 7.59
N GLY A 8 -9.59 4.76 7.12
CA GLY A 8 -10.52 5.79 7.60
C GLY A 8 -9.91 6.66 8.70
N GLU A 9 -8.95 6.15 9.47
CA GLU A 9 -8.21 6.90 10.48
C GLU A 9 -6.80 7.28 9.96
N PRO A 10 -6.35 8.53 10.19
CA PRO A 10 -4.98 8.92 9.85
C PRO A 10 -3.99 8.17 10.75
N ASN A 11 -2.89 7.70 10.20
CA ASN A 11 -1.81 7.15 11.00
C ASN A 11 -1.14 8.24 11.85
N ARG A 12 -0.62 7.86 13.02
CA ARG A 12 -0.06 8.78 14.04
C ARG A 12 1.32 9.35 13.68
N MET A 13 2.00 8.77 12.69
CA MET A 13 3.34 9.20 12.25
C MET A 13 3.25 10.02 10.97
N HIS A 14 4.25 10.86 10.70
CA HIS A 14 4.34 11.66 9.47
C HIS A 14 4.52 10.81 8.19
N ARG A 15 5.02 9.58 8.31
CA ARG A 15 5.23 8.65 7.18
C ARG A 15 3.92 8.37 6.46
N ILE A 16 3.99 8.37 5.13
CA ILE A 16 2.93 7.95 4.21
C ILE A 16 3.37 6.63 3.59
N TYR A 17 2.43 5.76 3.23
CA TYR A 17 2.76 4.57 2.46
C TYR A 17 3.19 4.92 1.04
N HIS A 18 4.03 4.10 0.44
CA HIS A 18 4.37 4.14 -0.98
C HIS A 18 4.31 2.72 -1.58
N SER A 19 4.37 2.62 -2.91
CA SER A 19 4.20 1.36 -3.63
C SER A 19 5.19 0.25 -3.25
N GLY A 20 6.37 0.60 -2.75
CA GLY A 20 7.38 -0.36 -2.28
C GLY A 20 7.39 -0.60 -0.77
N GLU A 21 6.41 -0.10 -0.03
CA GLU A 21 6.34 -0.26 1.42
C GLU A 21 5.90 -1.67 1.81
N THR A 22 6.81 -2.46 2.34
CA THR A 22 6.58 -3.87 2.75
C THR A 22 6.69 -4.08 4.25
N GLU A 23 7.23 -3.12 5.00
CA GLU A 23 7.56 -3.29 6.43
C GLU A 23 6.33 -3.57 7.29
N ASP A 24 5.24 -2.82 7.07
CA ASP A 24 4.00 -3.01 7.84
C ASP A 24 3.39 -4.40 7.60
N ALA A 25 3.46 -4.90 6.37
CA ALA A 25 2.93 -6.21 6.03
C ALA A 25 3.78 -7.34 6.61
N SER A 26 5.11 -7.22 6.51
CA SER A 26 6.04 -8.15 7.14
C SER A 26 5.83 -8.21 8.65
N TRP A 27 5.77 -7.05 9.31
CA TRP A 27 5.51 -6.98 10.74
C TRP A 27 4.17 -7.64 11.11
N PHE A 28 3.11 -7.36 10.36
CA PHE A 28 1.78 -7.90 10.62
C PHE A 28 1.73 -9.42 10.47
N LEU A 29 2.34 -9.98 9.43
CA LEU A 29 2.41 -11.43 9.22
C LEU A 29 3.19 -12.13 10.34
N ARG A 30 4.31 -11.56 10.78
CA ARG A 30 5.09 -12.08 11.90
C ARG A 30 4.35 -11.95 13.23
N TRP A 31 3.55 -10.88 13.39
CA TRP A 31 2.67 -10.74 14.55
C TRP A 31 1.59 -11.82 14.55
N LEU A 32 0.92 -12.09 13.42
CA LEU A 32 -0.05 -13.18 13.29
C LEU A 32 0.56 -14.54 13.67
N GLN A 33 1.75 -14.83 13.18
CA GLN A 33 2.46 -16.07 13.50
C GLN A 33 2.73 -16.21 15.01
N ARG A 34 3.09 -15.11 15.69
CA ARG A 34 3.31 -15.14 17.14
C ARG A 34 2.03 -15.35 17.92
N GLU A 35 0.93 -14.70 17.51
CA GLU A 35 -0.36 -14.78 18.21
C GLU A 35 -1.08 -16.11 17.99
N PHE A 36 -1.01 -16.64 16.77
CA PHE A 36 -1.78 -17.82 16.37
C PHE A 36 -0.93 -19.07 16.12
N GLY A 37 0.37 -19.00 16.39
CA GLY A 37 1.30 -20.12 16.21
C GLY A 37 1.48 -20.49 14.74
N HIS A 38 1.65 -21.79 14.49
CA HIS A 38 1.88 -22.34 13.15
C HIS A 38 0.59 -22.63 12.36
N ALA A 39 -0.45 -21.84 12.54
CA ALA A 39 -1.65 -21.98 11.72
C ALA A 39 -1.32 -21.70 10.24
N PRO A 40 -1.82 -22.51 9.29
CA PRO A 40 -1.63 -22.27 7.87
C PRO A 40 -2.07 -20.86 7.48
N THR A 41 -1.17 -20.11 6.87
CA THR A 41 -1.39 -18.70 6.53
C THR A 41 -1.37 -18.50 5.03
N ALA A 42 -2.46 -17.98 4.47
CA ALA A 42 -2.54 -17.57 3.07
C ALA A 42 -2.68 -16.05 2.97
N ALA A 43 -1.95 -15.45 2.03
CA ALA A 43 -2.02 -14.02 1.75
C ALA A 43 -2.63 -13.75 0.38
N VAL A 44 -3.56 -12.79 0.31
CA VAL A 44 -4.17 -12.35 -0.95
C VAL A 44 -3.97 -10.85 -1.11
N GLY A 45 -3.32 -10.43 -2.19
CA GLY A 45 -3.09 -9.03 -2.51
C GLY A 45 -3.81 -8.60 -3.79
N TYR A 46 -4.59 -7.52 -3.72
CA TYR A 46 -5.30 -6.93 -4.84
C TYR A 46 -4.65 -5.63 -5.28
N SER A 47 -4.52 -5.41 -6.60
CA SER A 47 -4.03 -4.17 -7.20
C SER A 47 -2.69 -3.75 -6.56
N LEU A 48 -2.59 -2.56 -6.00
CA LEU A 48 -1.39 -2.08 -5.30
C LEU A 48 -0.99 -2.98 -4.12
N GLY A 49 -1.95 -3.58 -3.42
CA GLY A 49 -1.68 -4.58 -2.38
C GLY A 49 -1.08 -5.87 -2.94
N GLY A 50 -1.43 -6.24 -4.17
CA GLY A 50 -0.79 -7.34 -4.89
C GLY A 50 0.66 -7.03 -5.28
N ASN A 51 0.94 -5.81 -5.73
CA ASN A 51 2.30 -5.35 -5.98
C ASN A 51 3.15 -5.37 -4.69
N MET A 52 2.62 -4.84 -3.59
CA MET A 52 3.28 -4.88 -2.30
C MET A 52 3.57 -6.32 -1.83
N LEU A 53 2.59 -7.22 -1.97
CA LEU A 53 2.76 -8.62 -1.59
C LEU A 53 3.82 -9.31 -2.47
N ALA A 54 3.86 -9.03 -3.78
CA ALA A 54 4.90 -9.54 -4.66
C ALA A 54 6.30 -9.05 -4.26
N CYS A 55 6.44 -7.76 -3.96
CA CYS A 55 7.69 -7.18 -3.47
C CYS A 55 8.13 -7.80 -2.14
N LEU A 56 7.19 -8.04 -1.23
CA LEU A 56 7.45 -8.67 0.05
C LEU A 56 7.94 -10.10 -0.11
N LEU A 57 7.27 -10.90 -0.94
CA LEU A 57 7.67 -12.28 -1.26
C LEU A 57 9.05 -12.33 -1.92
N ALA A 58 9.34 -11.42 -2.85
CA ALA A 58 10.63 -11.34 -3.50
C ALA A 58 11.76 -10.95 -2.53
N LYS A 59 11.46 -10.11 -1.54
CA LYS A 59 12.43 -9.62 -0.56
C LYS A 59 12.75 -10.64 0.53
N GLU A 60 11.73 -11.31 1.06
CA GLU A 60 11.86 -12.16 2.24
C GLU A 60 11.83 -13.66 1.92
N GLY A 61 11.28 -14.04 0.76
CA GLY A 61 11.28 -15.44 0.31
C GLY A 61 10.69 -16.40 1.36
N ASN A 62 11.44 -17.44 1.66
CA ASN A 62 11.04 -18.48 2.62
C ASN A 62 11.04 -18.03 4.09
N ASP A 63 11.59 -16.85 4.39
CA ASP A 63 11.59 -16.29 5.76
C ASP A 63 10.26 -15.63 6.12
N LEU A 64 9.37 -15.44 5.12
CA LEU A 64 8.05 -14.90 5.34
C LEU A 64 7.10 -16.01 5.82
N PRO A 65 6.35 -15.79 6.94
CA PRO A 65 5.44 -16.79 7.48
C PRO A 65 4.12 -16.85 6.68
N VAL A 66 4.22 -17.27 5.41
CA VAL A 66 3.08 -17.42 4.49
C VAL A 66 3.26 -18.71 3.70
N ASP A 67 2.29 -19.60 3.80
CA ASP A 67 2.30 -20.90 3.12
C ASP A 67 1.82 -20.81 1.67
N ALA A 68 0.94 -19.84 1.38
CA ALA A 68 0.43 -19.60 0.04
C ALA A 68 0.14 -18.11 -0.19
N ALA A 69 0.34 -17.65 -1.42
CA ALA A 69 0.04 -16.27 -1.80
C ALA A 69 -0.70 -16.20 -3.14
N VAL A 70 -1.69 -15.30 -3.22
CA VAL A 70 -2.43 -14.99 -4.45
C VAL A 70 -2.31 -13.52 -4.74
N ILE A 71 -1.94 -13.18 -5.95
CA ILE A 71 -1.77 -11.81 -6.42
C ILE A 71 -2.78 -11.55 -7.54
N VAL A 72 -3.68 -10.57 -7.33
CA VAL A 72 -4.78 -10.26 -8.25
C VAL A 72 -4.61 -8.86 -8.82
N SER A 73 -4.53 -8.76 -10.15
CA SER A 73 -4.48 -7.49 -10.89
C SER A 73 -3.41 -6.51 -10.39
N ALA A 74 -2.25 -7.01 -10.02
CA ALA A 74 -1.15 -6.20 -9.52
C ALA A 74 -0.51 -5.37 -10.65
N PRO A 75 -0.30 -4.05 -10.47
CA PRO A 75 0.39 -3.21 -11.42
C PRO A 75 1.91 -3.36 -11.26
N PHE A 76 2.53 -4.29 -12.00
CA PHE A 76 3.98 -4.48 -11.96
C PHE A 76 4.76 -3.38 -12.69
N MET A 77 4.13 -2.74 -13.68
CA MET A 77 4.67 -1.59 -14.40
C MET A 77 3.80 -0.36 -14.08
N LEU A 78 4.07 0.31 -12.98
CA LEU A 78 3.25 1.43 -12.47
C LEU A 78 3.12 2.57 -13.47
N GLU A 79 4.18 2.90 -14.21
CA GLU A 79 4.17 3.93 -15.23
C GLU A 79 3.24 3.58 -16.39
N ALA A 80 3.34 2.36 -16.93
CA ALA A 80 2.47 1.88 -18.01
C ALA A 80 1.00 1.81 -17.55
N CYS A 81 0.75 1.37 -16.32
CA CYS A 81 -0.59 1.35 -15.74
C CYS A 81 -1.17 2.76 -15.59
N SER A 82 -0.36 3.74 -15.16
CA SER A 82 -0.75 5.14 -15.06
C SER A 82 -1.19 5.69 -16.42
N TYR A 83 -0.38 5.47 -17.46
CA TYR A 83 -0.68 5.90 -18.82
C TYR A 83 -1.97 5.27 -19.38
N HIS A 84 -2.23 3.99 -19.09
CA HIS A 84 -3.47 3.33 -19.51
C HIS A 84 -4.70 3.86 -18.76
N MET A 85 -4.56 4.26 -17.50
CA MET A 85 -5.66 4.86 -16.73
C MET A 85 -6.08 6.25 -17.24
N GLU A 86 -5.26 6.91 -18.03
CA GLU A 86 -5.61 8.21 -18.65
C GLU A 86 -6.54 8.10 -19.84
N LYS A 87 -6.83 6.88 -20.32
CA LYS A 87 -7.63 6.64 -21.54
C LYS A 87 -8.98 6.00 -21.23
N GLY A 88 -9.99 6.41 -22.00
CA GLY A 88 -11.31 5.78 -21.99
C GLY A 88 -12.03 5.85 -20.64
N PHE A 89 -12.79 4.81 -20.32
CA PHE A 89 -13.60 4.69 -19.11
C PHE A 89 -12.75 4.62 -17.83
N SER A 90 -11.50 4.22 -17.92
CA SER A 90 -10.55 4.18 -16.81
C SER A 90 -10.31 5.55 -16.17
N ARG A 91 -10.55 6.65 -16.90
CA ARG A 91 -10.46 8.04 -16.37
C ARG A 91 -11.45 8.31 -15.23
N VAL A 92 -12.61 7.68 -15.23
CA VAL A 92 -13.60 7.82 -14.14
C VAL A 92 -13.04 7.19 -12.86
N TYR A 93 -12.47 5.99 -12.99
CA TYR A 93 -11.83 5.30 -11.88
C TYR A 93 -10.59 6.04 -11.39
N GLN A 94 -9.75 6.54 -12.29
CA GLN A 94 -8.60 7.38 -11.96
C GLN A 94 -9.01 8.62 -11.16
N ARG A 95 -10.04 9.34 -11.60
CA ARG A 95 -10.56 10.51 -10.89
C ARG A 95 -11.03 10.17 -9.48
N TYR A 96 -11.72 9.07 -9.32
CA TYR A 96 -12.15 8.56 -8.01
C TYR A 96 -10.95 8.32 -7.08
N LEU A 97 -9.94 7.57 -7.57
CA LEU A 97 -8.72 7.29 -6.79
C LEU A 97 -7.95 8.56 -6.44
N LEU A 98 -7.78 9.48 -7.40
CA LEU A 98 -7.09 10.76 -7.17
C LEU A 98 -7.80 11.62 -6.14
N ASN A 99 -9.13 11.64 -6.13
CA ASN A 99 -9.89 12.39 -5.13
C ASN A 99 -9.68 11.82 -3.72
N LEU A 100 -9.66 10.50 -3.57
CA LEU A 100 -9.37 9.85 -2.29
C LEU A 100 -7.92 10.15 -1.83
N LEU A 101 -6.95 10.06 -2.72
CA LEU A 101 -5.55 10.37 -2.42
C LEU A 101 -5.37 11.83 -2.01
N LYS A 102 -5.97 12.77 -2.74
CA LYS A 102 -5.94 14.20 -2.43
C LYS A 102 -6.58 14.50 -1.08
N ALA A 103 -7.74 13.89 -0.78
CA ALA A 103 -8.41 14.04 0.51
C ALA A 103 -7.55 13.51 1.67
N ASN A 104 -6.90 12.36 1.50
CA ASN A 104 -5.99 11.80 2.50
C ASN A 104 -4.73 12.66 2.68
N ALA A 105 -4.14 13.13 1.59
CA ALA A 105 -2.99 14.02 1.63
C ALA A 105 -3.33 15.35 2.31
N ALA A 106 -4.47 15.97 2.00
CA ALA A 106 -4.92 17.21 2.62
C ALA A 106 -5.10 17.05 4.13
N ARG A 107 -5.74 15.96 4.58
CA ARG A 107 -5.88 15.66 6.02
C ARG A 107 -4.53 15.51 6.71
N LYS A 108 -3.58 14.84 6.04
CA LYS A 108 -2.24 14.63 6.57
C LYS A 108 -1.45 15.94 6.67
N LEU A 109 -1.51 16.78 5.64
CA LEU A 109 -0.87 18.11 5.64
C LEU A 109 -1.45 19.03 6.70
N ALA A 110 -2.75 18.97 6.94
CA ALA A 110 -3.39 19.74 8.01
C ALA A 110 -2.92 19.29 9.40
N ALA A 111 -2.65 18.00 9.58
CA ALA A 111 -2.15 17.46 10.84
C ALA A 111 -0.63 17.71 11.08
N TYR A 112 0.15 17.93 10.00
CA TYR A 112 1.61 18.11 10.05
C TYR A 112 2.06 19.29 9.15
N PRO A 113 1.72 20.53 9.49
CA PRO A 113 1.98 21.70 8.63
C PRO A 113 3.47 21.99 8.41
N GLU A 114 4.35 21.59 9.32
CA GLU A 114 5.81 21.75 9.19
C GLU A 114 6.40 20.97 8.01
N HIS A 115 5.77 19.87 7.58
CA HIS A 115 6.24 19.06 6.46
C HIS A 115 5.86 19.65 5.08
N CYS A 116 4.92 20.57 5.05
CA CYS A 116 4.49 21.26 3.83
C CYS A 116 5.60 22.12 3.23
N ARG A 117 6.52 22.65 4.08
CA ARG A 117 7.63 23.50 3.64
C ARG A 117 8.75 22.76 2.89
N LEU A 118 8.84 21.43 3.05
CA LEU A 118 9.86 20.61 2.38
C LEU A 118 9.49 20.30 0.91
N ILE A 119 8.19 20.21 0.61
CA ILE A 119 7.69 19.90 -0.74
C ILE A 119 7.73 21.13 -1.66
N SER A 120 7.66 22.33 -1.12
CA SER A 120 7.70 23.59 -1.91
C SER A 120 9.12 24.04 -2.28
N ARG A 121 10.18 23.34 -1.85
CA ARG A 121 11.59 23.68 -2.10
C ARG A 121 12.34 22.72 -3.03
N SER A 122 11.66 21.71 -3.55
CA SER A 122 12.10 20.80 -4.61
C SER A 122 11.27 21.01 -5.88
#